data_52a2666dfe8b1b700c0c5a23e08e978f
#
_entry.id   52a2666dfe8b1b700c0c5a23e08e978f
#
_cell.length_a   1.000
_cell.length_b   1.000
_cell.length_c   1.000
_cell.angle_alpha   90.00
_cell.angle_beta   90.00
_cell.angle_gamma   90.00
#
_symmetry.space_group_name_H-M   'P 1'
#
loop_
_entity.id
_entity.type
_entity.pdbx_description
1 polymer ?
#
loop_
_entity_poly.entity_id
_entity_poly.type
_entity_poly.pdbx_seq_one_letter_code
_entity_poly.pdbx_strand_id
1 'polypeptide(L)'
;MHSATDLPGRPSLQDGAMDVPVHEIAIGEALRAAVDRWPAGQALVSADPVPALRVRWTFSELLRYAERSAWTLLARFRPGDHVALWSPNCAQWVFIELGAALAGITLVTVNPGLTSGELAHVLGQSRARGVIFWPVYRGRDLASAVAQARPALPDLRDAISMDEWDALVADAQPASLPRVRPDDIAQIQYTSGTTGFPKGAELTHRGLANDARFYAAAIGAVPGDVWINPMPMFHTAGCGLVTLGALQTGGTHVLPPAFDPALMLELLESERGTIVLSVPTMLIRMLDEPGIRQRDLSTWRLATLGGAPVPPELVRRAQALGPLKVCIGFGQTESSPYITHTTPADPHPEWWLTVGRPLPRTAVKVIDPDTGAVVPRGVVGEICARSCCVMRGYHLDPEATARALDADGWLHTGDLASMDEYGYLRIQGRLKDMIIRGGENIYPREIEDVLFSHPAVAGVAVIGVPDVEWGEVLVSFVQLRAGNSTTSRELEEFCRTQLASYKVPRQWQFVESFPQTASGKVQKFALRAQWLGTP
;
A
#
# COMPACT_ATOMS: atom_id res chain seq x y z
N MET A 1 -6.78 22.69 -37.97
CA MET A 1 -7.24 23.87 -37.20
C MET A 1 -8.71 23.61 -36.84
N HIS A 2 -8.97 23.04 -35.67
CA HIS A 2 -10.30 23.00 -35.08
C HIS A 2 -10.24 23.89 -33.85
N SER A 3 -11.06 24.93 -33.91
CA SER A 3 -11.20 25.93 -32.86
C SER A 3 -11.62 25.25 -31.54
N ALA A 4 -10.84 25.45 -30.50
CA ALA A 4 -11.25 25.20 -29.13
C ALA A 4 -12.39 26.19 -28.80
N THR A 5 -13.64 25.76 -28.98
CA THR A 5 -14.79 26.48 -28.44
C THR A 5 -14.89 26.12 -26.95
N ASP A 6 -14.80 27.17 -26.11
CA ASP A 6 -15.06 27.19 -24.68
C ASP A 6 -16.40 26.54 -24.31
N LEU A 7 -16.38 25.23 -24.10
CA LEU A 7 -17.38 24.56 -23.26
C LEU A 7 -16.96 24.83 -21.81
N PRO A 8 -17.84 25.27 -20.89
CA PRO A 8 -17.53 25.29 -19.48
C PRO A 8 -17.08 23.89 -19.11
N GLY A 9 -15.81 23.74 -18.68
CA GLY A 9 -15.13 22.48 -18.54
C GLY A 9 -15.95 21.51 -17.71
N ARG A 10 -16.16 20.30 -18.22
CA ARG A 10 -16.83 19.22 -17.49
C ARG A 10 -16.20 19.08 -16.11
N PRO A 11 -16.99 19.00 -15.00
CA PRO A 11 -16.43 18.91 -13.65
C PRO A 11 -15.58 17.64 -13.48
N SER A 12 -14.51 17.76 -12.73
CA SER A 12 -13.66 16.64 -12.32
C SER A 12 -14.35 15.81 -11.23
N LEU A 13 -15.43 15.14 -11.62
CA LEU A 13 -16.22 14.23 -10.80
C LEU A 13 -16.48 12.95 -11.61
N GLN A 14 -16.21 11.80 -11.04
CA GLN A 14 -16.35 10.49 -11.68
C GLN A 14 -16.77 9.43 -10.67
N ASP A 15 -17.80 8.68 -11.00
CA ASP A 15 -18.19 7.48 -10.27
C ASP A 15 -17.56 6.24 -10.90
N GLY A 16 -17.15 5.30 -10.08
CA GLY A 16 -16.88 3.93 -10.48
C GLY A 16 -18.18 3.19 -10.84
N ALA A 17 -18.07 1.95 -11.30
CA ALA A 17 -19.22 1.12 -11.67
C ALA A 17 -20.20 0.96 -10.48
N MET A 18 -21.39 1.55 -10.59
CA MET A 18 -22.39 1.56 -9.52
C MET A 18 -23.32 0.34 -9.53
N ASP A 19 -23.29 -0.47 -10.59
CA ASP A 19 -24.03 -1.72 -10.75
C ASP A 19 -23.36 -2.93 -10.07
N VAL A 20 -22.07 -2.81 -9.70
CA VAL A 20 -21.37 -3.83 -8.91
C VAL A 20 -21.91 -3.82 -7.47
N PRO A 21 -22.44 -4.94 -6.93
CA PRO A 21 -23.00 -4.95 -5.57
C PRO A 21 -21.91 -4.77 -4.52
N VAL A 22 -22.24 -4.09 -3.42
CA VAL A 22 -21.44 -4.13 -2.19
C VAL A 22 -21.79 -5.43 -1.46
N HIS A 23 -20.78 -6.16 -1.01
CA HIS A 23 -20.99 -7.33 -0.16
C HIS A 23 -21.07 -6.90 1.31
N GLU A 24 -22.24 -7.07 1.91
CA GLU A 24 -22.48 -6.79 3.32
C GLU A 24 -22.06 -7.98 4.20
N ILE A 25 -20.75 -8.28 4.17
CA ILE A 25 -20.15 -9.43 4.87
C ILE A 25 -18.95 -9.02 5.71
N ALA A 26 -18.73 -9.76 6.80
CA ALA A 26 -17.47 -9.72 7.53
C ALA A 26 -16.40 -10.60 6.85
N ILE A 27 -15.11 -10.34 7.11
CA ILE A 27 -14.00 -11.13 6.56
C ILE A 27 -14.11 -12.61 6.89
N GLY A 28 -14.57 -12.96 8.12
CA GLY A 28 -14.81 -14.35 8.52
C GLY A 28 -15.88 -15.05 7.68
N GLU A 29 -16.92 -14.31 7.25
CA GLU A 29 -17.96 -14.83 6.35
C GLU A 29 -17.39 -15.01 4.93
N ALA A 30 -16.54 -14.09 4.46
CA ALA A 30 -15.84 -14.24 3.18
C ALA A 30 -14.95 -15.50 3.15
N LEU A 31 -14.25 -15.79 4.26
CA LEU A 31 -13.48 -17.04 4.40
C LEU A 31 -14.38 -18.29 4.29
N ARG A 32 -15.51 -18.32 4.99
CA ARG A 32 -16.44 -19.45 4.92
C ARG A 32 -17.00 -19.63 3.51
N ALA A 33 -17.40 -18.55 2.86
CA ALA A 33 -17.89 -18.59 1.49
C ALA A 33 -16.83 -19.08 0.49
N ALA A 34 -15.54 -18.79 0.72
CA ALA A 34 -14.45 -19.33 -0.08
C ALA A 34 -14.27 -20.85 0.13
N VAL A 35 -14.37 -21.32 1.38
CA VAL A 35 -14.30 -22.75 1.70
C VAL A 35 -15.48 -23.52 1.09
N ASP A 36 -16.68 -22.98 1.15
CA ASP A 36 -17.88 -23.60 0.54
C ASP A 36 -17.70 -23.80 -0.97
N ARG A 37 -16.97 -22.88 -1.63
CA ARG A 37 -16.75 -22.93 -3.08
C ARG A 37 -15.55 -23.79 -3.50
N TRP A 38 -14.44 -23.72 -2.73
CA TRP A 38 -13.15 -24.31 -3.11
C TRP A 38 -12.49 -25.09 -1.97
N PRO A 39 -13.18 -26.03 -1.27
CA PRO A 39 -12.69 -26.63 -0.03
C PRO A 39 -11.33 -27.31 -0.17
N ALA A 40 -11.07 -27.97 -1.29
CA ALA A 40 -9.82 -28.69 -1.58
C ALA A 40 -8.82 -27.84 -2.40
N GLY A 41 -9.19 -26.62 -2.81
CA GLY A 41 -8.30 -25.70 -3.52
C GLY A 41 -7.14 -25.26 -2.63
N GLN A 42 -5.97 -25.04 -3.22
CA GLN A 42 -4.83 -24.50 -2.50
C GLN A 42 -5.08 -23.03 -2.18
N ALA A 43 -5.09 -22.68 -0.90
CA ALA A 43 -5.38 -21.32 -0.42
C ALA A 43 -4.12 -20.54 -0.06
N LEU A 44 -3.16 -21.18 0.61
CA LEU A 44 -1.96 -20.53 1.12
C LEU A 44 -0.73 -21.40 0.91
N VAL A 45 0.38 -20.77 0.55
CA VAL A 45 1.72 -21.36 0.53
C VAL A 45 2.66 -20.49 1.36
N SER A 46 3.27 -21.05 2.42
CA SER A 46 4.42 -20.45 3.07
C SER A 46 5.64 -20.67 2.18
N ALA A 47 6.07 -19.61 1.52
CA ALA A 47 7.10 -19.69 0.48
C ALA A 47 8.50 -19.54 1.08
N ASP A 48 8.93 -20.52 1.88
CA ASP A 48 10.30 -20.60 2.40
C ASP A 48 11.31 -20.55 1.25
N PRO A 49 12.44 -19.81 1.39
CA PRO A 49 13.52 -19.83 0.39
C PRO A 49 14.05 -21.24 0.09
N VAL A 50 14.00 -22.15 1.06
CA VAL A 50 14.31 -23.56 0.85
C VAL A 50 13.03 -24.31 0.41
N PRO A 51 12.92 -24.78 -0.85
CA PRO A 51 11.67 -25.36 -1.36
C PRO A 51 11.12 -26.53 -0.54
N ALA A 52 12.02 -27.35 0.07
CA ALA A 52 11.63 -28.49 0.90
C ALA A 52 10.94 -28.08 2.23
N LEU A 53 11.07 -26.82 2.65
CA LEU A 53 10.44 -26.29 3.86
C LEU A 53 9.11 -25.55 3.57
N ARG A 54 8.69 -25.48 2.31
CA ARG A 54 7.42 -24.86 1.93
C ARG A 54 6.24 -25.68 2.41
N VAL A 55 5.32 -25.03 3.10
CA VAL A 55 4.09 -25.65 3.59
C VAL A 55 2.90 -25.09 2.84
N ARG A 56 1.92 -25.94 2.57
CA ARG A 56 0.73 -25.63 1.78
C ARG A 56 -0.53 -25.94 2.56
N TRP A 57 -1.54 -25.10 2.40
CA TRP A 57 -2.86 -25.32 3.00
C TRP A 57 -3.96 -25.15 1.97
N THR A 58 -4.94 -26.05 2.03
CA THR A 58 -6.20 -25.92 1.32
C THR A 58 -7.09 -24.87 2.00
N PHE A 59 -8.16 -24.44 1.32
CA PHE A 59 -9.14 -23.54 1.93
C PHE A 59 -9.77 -24.14 3.20
N SER A 60 -10.08 -25.45 3.21
CA SER A 60 -10.57 -26.12 4.42
C SER A 60 -9.55 -26.12 5.55
N GLU A 61 -8.28 -26.32 5.26
CA GLU A 61 -7.23 -26.23 6.26
C GLU A 61 -7.01 -24.82 6.76
N LEU A 62 -7.05 -23.83 5.86
CA LEU A 62 -6.96 -22.42 6.22
C LEU A 62 -8.06 -22.02 7.22
N LEU A 63 -9.32 -22.43 6.97
CA LEU A 63 -10.43 -22.19 7.90
C LEU A 63 -10.15 -22.86 9.25
N ARG A 64 -9.72 -24.11 9.25
CA ARG A 64 -9.42 -24.83 10.50
C ARG A 64 -8.34 -24.11 11.33
N TYR A 65 -7.27 -23.63 10.70
CA TYR A 65 -6.23 -22.85 11.40
C TYR A 65 -6.74 -21.50 11.87
N ALA A 66 -7.57 -20.82 11.08
CA ALA A 66 -8.21 -19.56 11.46
C ALA A 66 -9.17 -19.76 12.66
N GLU A 67 -9.99 -20.82 12.68
CA GLU A 67 -10.87 -21.12 13.80
C GLU A 67 -10.09 -21.44 15.09
N ARG A 68 -9.03 -22.24 14.99
CA ARG A 68 -8.14 -22.49 16.15
C ARG A 68 -7.48 -21.22 16.65
N SER A 69 -7.02 -20.35 15.74
CA SER A 69 -6.50 -19.01 16.09
C SER A 69 -7.57 -18.17 16.79
N ALA A 70 -8.81 -18.20 16.29
CA ALA A 70 -9.94 -17.50 16.93
C ALA A 70 -10.21 -18.01 18.36
N TRP A 71 -10.20 -19.33 18.58
CA TRP A 71 -10.38 -19.91 19.91
C TRP A 71 -9.23 -19.57 20.85
N THR A 72 -7.99 -19.58 20.35
CA THR A 72 -6.80 -19.14 21.11
C THR A 72 -6.93 -17.69 21.55
N LEU A 73 -7.40 -16.81 20.65
CA LEU A 73 -7.64 -15.41 20.95
C LEU A 73 -8.78 -15.23 21.98
N LEU A 74 -9.92 -15.91 21.79
CA LEU A 74 -11.07 -15.83 22.68
C LEU A 74 -10.82 -16.41 24.08
N ALA A 75 -9.83 -17.30 24.25
CA ALA A 75 -9.40 -17.78 25.55
C ALA A 75 -8.72 -16.67 26.39
N ARG A 76 -8.25 -15.58 25.78
CA ARG A 76 -7.48 -14.49 26.41
C ARG A 76 -8.13 -13.12 26.29
N PHE A 77 -8.84 -12.88 25.21
CA PHE A 77 -9.40 -11.59 24.83
C PHE A 77 -10.90 -11.71 24.57
N ARG A 78 -11.58 -10.57 24.55
CA ARG A 78 -13.02 -10.49 24.28
C ARG A 78 -13.27 -9.89 22.89
N PRO A 79 -14.40 -10.19 22.25
CA PRO A 79 -14.81 -9.46 21.04
C PRO A 79 -14.77 -7.94 21.28
N GLY A 80 -14.19 -7.21 20.34
CA GLY A 80 -13.94 -5.77 20.44
C GLY A 80 -12.61 -5.38 21.11
N ASP A 81 -11.89 -6.31 21.75
CA ASP A 81 -10.52 -6.02 22.21
C ASP A 81 -9.58 -5.81 21.01
N HIS A 82 -8.56 -4.98 21.21
CA HIS A 82 -7.51 -4.75 20.24
C HIS A 82 -6.30 -5.63 20.55
N VAL A 83 -5.84 -6.39 19.56
CA VAL A 83 -4.66 -7.24 19.67
C VAL A 83 -3.65 -6.85 18.58
N ALA A 84 -2.45 -6.49 19.00
CA ALA A 84 -1.39 -6.11 18.10
C ALA A 84 -0.67 -7.34 17.53
N LEU A 85 -0.33 -7.30 16.25
CA LEU A 85 0.51 -8.30 15.60
C LEU A 85 1.77 -7.64 15.08
N TRP A 86 2.89 -7.95 15.72
CA TRP A 86 4.21 -7.38 15.45
C TRP A 86 5.15 -8.45 14.91
N SER A 87 4.99 -8.75 13.61
CA SER A 87 5.63 -9.88 12.96
C SER A 87 5.98 -9.57 11.50
N PRO A 88 7.07 -10.15 10.96
CA PRO A 88 7.27 -10.24 9.51
C PRO A 88 6.22 -11.11 8.84
N ASN A 89 6.32 -11.25 7.51
CA ASN A 89 5.47 -12.15 6.74
C ASN A 89 5.70 -13.61 7.17
N CYS A 90 4.63 -14.30 7.53
CA CYS A 90 4.60 -15.72 7.86
C CYS A 90 3.19 -16.27 7.71
N ALA A 91 3.01 -17.59 7.64
CA ALA A 91 1.70 -18.20 7.54
C ALA A 91 0.82 -17.92 8.77
N GLN A 92 1.42 -17.90 9.96
CA GLN A 92 0.74 -17.57 11.22
C GLN A 92 0.09 -16.18 11.16
N TRP A 93 0.70 -15.22 10.44
CA TRP A 93 0.12 -13.90 10.24
C TRP A 93 -1.28 -14.00 9.61
N VAL A 94 -1.42 -14.81 8.55
CA VAL A 94 -2.70 -15.04 7.85
C VAL A 94 -3.70 -15.74 8.76
N PHE A 95 -3.26 -16.74 9.53
CA PHE A 95 -4.14 -17.46 10.48
C PHE A 95 -4.65 -16.56 11.59
N ILE A 96 -3.79 -15.67 12.10
CA ILE A 96 -4.15 -14.71 13.15
C ILE A 96 -5.10 -13.64 12.60
N GLU A 97 -4.84 -13.11 11.41
CA GLU A 97 -5.72 -12.15 10.75
C GLU A 97 -7.15 -12.69 10.59
N LEU A 98 -7.25 -13.87 9.96
CA LEU A 98 -8.55 -14.51 9.73
C LEU A 98 -9.20 -14.99 11.04
N GLY A 99 -8.39 -15.44 12.00
CA GLY A 99 -8.85 -15.82 13.34
C GLY A 99 -9.38 -14.63 14.13
N ALA A 100 -8.70 -13.50 14.11
CA ALA A 100 -9.17 -12.25 14.73
C ALA A 100 -10.48 -11.79 14.10
N ALA A 101 -10.59 -11.88 12.76
CA ALA A 101 -11.83 -11.57 12.05
C ALA A 101 -13.01 -12.49 12.46
N LEU A 102 -12.76 -13.78 12.71
CA LEU A 102 -13.77 -14.71 13.21
C LEU A 102 -14.12 -14.48 14.69
N ALA A 103 -13.15 -14.03 15.48
CA ALA A 103 -13.30 -13.78 16.92
C ALA A 103 -13.90 -12.41 17.24
N GLY A 104 -14.09 -11.53 16.25
CA GLY A 104 -14.52 -10.14 16.46
C GLY A 104 -13.48 -9.30 17.20
N ILE A 105 -12.19 -9.64 17.03
CA ILE A 105 -11.06 -8.93 17.63
C ILE A 105 -10.48 -7.97 16.56
N THR A 106 -10.28 -6.73 16.97
CA THR A 106 -9.64 -5.74 16.10
C THR A 106 -8.12 -5.97 16.06
N LEU A 107 -7.59 -6.30 14.89
CA LEU A 107 -6.16 -6.52 14.72
C LEU A 107 -5.43 -5.17 14.55
N VAL A 108 -4.45 -4.89 15.41
CA VAL A 108 -3.56 -3.73 15.26
C VAL A 108 -2.31 -4.20 14.53
N THR A 109 -2.15 -3.76 13.28
CA THR A 109 -1.01 -4.20 12.47
C THR A 109 0.22 -3.36 12.78
N VAL A 110 1.32 -4.01 13.12
CA VAL A 110 2.54 -3.32 13.59
C VAL A 110 3.73 -3.68 12.70
N ASN A 111 4.42 -2.65 12.20
CA ASN A 111 5.64 -2.83 11.42
C ASN A 111 6.76 -3.40 12.31
N PRO A 112 7.35 -4.58 11.98
CA PRO A 112 8.41 -5.20 12.78
C PRO A 112 9.70 -4.37 12.81
N GLY A 113 9.82 -3.34 11.98
CA GLY A 113 10.93 -2.40 11.97
C GLY A 113 10.85 -1.30 13.03
N LEU A 114 9.73 -1.12 13.74
CA LEU A 114 9.57 -0.07 14.76
C LEU A 114 10.55 -0.22 15.92
N THR A 115 11.01 0.90 16.45
CA THR A 115 11.78 0.97 17.71
C THR A 115 10.89 0.68 18.91
N SER A 116 11.48 0.45 20.09
CA SER A 116 10.72 0.21 21.33
C SER A 116 9.81 1.40 21.69
N GLY A 117 10.26 2.65 21.44
CA GLY A 117 9.46 3.85 21.69
C GLY A 117 8.28 3.99 20.74
N GLU A 118 8.48 3.71 19.45
CA GLU A 118 7.40 3.70 18.45
C GLU A 118 6.39 2.57 18.73
N LEU A 119 6.87 1.39 19.13
CA LEU A 119 6.02 0.28 19.56
C LEU A 119 5.17 0.69 20.76
N ALA A 120 5.79 1.28 21.80
CA ALA A 120 5.06 1.75 22.97
C ALA A 120 3.97 2.77 22.61
N HIS A 121 4.28 3.68 21.67
CA HIS A 121 3.27 4.62 21.16
C HIS A 121 2.10 3.89 20.48
N VAL A 122 2.37 2.96 19.55
CA VAL A 122 1.34 2.21 18.82
C VAL A 122 0.47 1.41 19.79
N LEU A 123 1.07 0.65 20.71
CA LEU A 123 0.33 -0.17 21.66
C LEU A 123 -0.48 0.67 22.67
N GLY A 124 0.08 1.81 23.11
CA GLY A 124 -0.62 2.72 24.03
C GLY A 124 -1.77 3.45 23.35
N GLN A 125 -1.55 4.03 22.18
CA GLN A 125 -2.55 4.79 21.45
C GLN A 125 -3.68 3.88 20.96
N SER A 126 -3.38 2.66 20.49
CA SER A 126 -4.41 1.67 20.13
C SER A 126 -5.11 1.04 21.32
N ARG A 127 -4.65 1.29 22.56
CA ARG A 127 -5.13 0.60 23.76
C ARG A 127 -5.11 -0.93 23.60
N ALA A 128 -4.05 -1.45 22.99
CA ALA A 128 -3.92 -2.88 22.75
C ALA A 128 -3.98 -3.67 24.08
N ARG A 129 -4.85 -4.69 24.10
CA ARG A 129 -4.96 -5.62 25.23
C ARG A 129 -3.94 -6.74 25.17
N GLY A 130 -3.47 -7.06 23.96
CA GLY A 130 -2.47 -8.06 23.71
C GLY A 130 -1.52 -7.66 22.61
N VAL A 131 -0.33 -8.26 22.62
CA VAL A 131 0.62 -8.21 21.51
C VAL A 131 1.12 -9.62 21.22
N ILE A 132 0.99 -10.03 19.93
CA ILE A 132 1.60 -11.24 19.40
C ILE A 132 2.82 -10.78 18.62
N PHE A 133 4.00 -11.28 18.94
CA PHE A 133 5.23 -10.73 18.38
C PHE A 133 6.22 -11.81 17.93
N TRP A 134 6.94 -11.52 16.86
CA TRP A 134 8.10 -12.32 16.44
C TRP A 134 9.28 -12.04 17.36
N PRO A 135 9.97 -13.07 17.93
CA PRO A 135 10.95 -12.83 18.98
C PRO A 135 12.21 -12.08 18.50
N VAL A 136 12.69 -12.39 17.28
CA VAL A 136 13.90 -11.76 16.71
C VAL A 136 13.67 -11.39 15.25
N TYR A 137 13.87 -10.13 14.89
CA TYR A 137 13.73 -9.66 13.51
C TYR A 137 14.96 -8.88 13.05
N ARG A 138 15.63 -9.37 11.99
CA ARG A 138 16.84 -8.77 11.42
C ARG A 138 17.92 -8.47 12.49
N GLY A 139 18.16 -9.42 13.39
CA GLY A 139 19.13 -9.30 14.49
C GLY A 139 18.68 -8.44 15.67
N ARG A 140 17.45 -7.90 15.65
CA ARG A 140 16.88 -7.13 16.77
C ARG A 140 16.06 -8.07 17.66
N ASP A 141 16.29 -7.98 18.96
CA ASP A 141 15.51 -8.67 19.98
C ASP A 141 14.19 -7.91 20.23
N LEU A 142 13.10 -8.40 19.63
CA LEU A 142 11.77 -7.81 19.78
C LEU A 142 11.12 -8.21 21.11
N ALA A 143 11.49 -9.35 21.69
CA ALA A 143 11.00 -9.78 23.00
C ALA A 143 11.44 -8.79 24.09
N SER A 144 12.72 -8.41 24.09
CA SER A 144 13.23 -7.37 24.98
C SER A 144 12.55 -6.02 24.78
N ALA A 145 12.24 -5.66 23.52
CA ALA A 145 11.54 -4.40 23.22
C ALA A 145 10.09 -4.39 23.79
N VAL A 146 9.37 -5.51 23.71
CA VAL A 146 8.04 -5.66 24.35
C VAL A 146 8.15 -5.57 25.86
N ALA A 147 9.14 -6.27 26.47
CA ALA A 147 9.37 -6.23 27.91
C ALA A 147 9.68 -4.81 28.41
N GLN A 148 10.46 -4.04 27.66
CA GLN A 148 10.78 -2.63 27.98
C GLN A 148 9.58 -1.70 27.84
N ALA A 149 8.73 -1.90 26.85
CA ALA A 149 7.53 -1.08 26.63
C ALA A 149 6.41 -1.35 27.65
N ARG A 150 6.28 -2.60 28.11
CA ARG A 150 5.18 -3.09 28.95
C ARG A 150 4.86 -2.26 30.20
N PRO A 151 5.85 -1.77 30.99
CA PRO A 151 5.54 -0.97 32.19
C PRO A 151 4.78 0.33 31.91
N ALA A 152 4.91 0.89 30.70
CA ALA A 152 4.21 2.11 30.28
C ALA A 152 2.83 1.83 29.65
N LEU A 153 2.39 0.58 29.56
CA LEU A 153 1.20 0.13 28.84
C LEU A 153 0.19 -0.53 29.79
N PRO A 154 -0.62 0.26 30.53
CA PRO A 154 -1.54 -0.28 31.54
C PRO A 154 -2.67 -1.15 30.94
N ASP A 155 -2.98 -0.96 29.67
CA ASP A 155 -3.98 -1.74 28.95
C ASP A 155 -3.45 -3.11 28.47
N LEU A 156 -2.15 -3.27 28.31
CA LEU A 156 -1.52 -4.48 27.79
C LEU A 156 -1.53 -5.61 28.83
N ARG A 157 -2.44 -6.57 28.65
CA ARG A 157 -2.59 -7.71 29.57
C ARG A 157 -1.71 -8.88 29.22
N ASP A 158 -1.56 -9.17 27.93
CA ASP A 158 -0.87 -10.36 27.43
C ASP A 158 0.16 -10.03 26.35
N ALA A 159 1.26 -10.77 26.33
CA ALA A 159 2.32 -10.66 25.35
C ALA A 159 2.75 -12.09 24.96
N ILE A 160 2.46 -12.49 23.73
CA ILE A 160 2.59 -13.86 23.25
C ILE A 160 3.69 -13.89 22.20
N SER A 161 4.74 -14.67 22.45
CA SER A 161 5.76 -14.92 21.44
C SER A 161 5.21 -15.80 20.32
N MET A 162 5.62 -15.52 19.08
CA MET A 162 5.24 -16.34 17.94
C MET A 162 5.79 -17.78 18.07
N ASP A 163 6.89 -17.98 18.80
CA ASP A 163 7.40 -19.32 19.09
C ASP A 163 6.43 -20.16 19.96
N GLU A 164 5.59 -19.49 20.78
CA GLU A 164 4.58 -20.14 21.61
C GLU A 164 3.25 -20.32 20.89
N TRP A 165 3.03 -19.54 19.82
CA TRP A 165 1.73 -19.45 19.13
C TRP A 165 1.24 -20.79 18.60
N ASP A 166 2.09 -21.56 17.92
CA ASP A 166 1.70 -22.83 17.32
C ASP A 166 1.27 -23.86 18.38
N ALA A 167 1.94 -23.89 19.55
CA ALA A 167 1.55 -24.73 20.68
C ALA A 167 0.20 -24.29 21.26
N LEU A 168 -0.02 -22.99 21.44
CA LEU A 168 -1.28 -22.44 21.93
C LEU A 168 -2.45 -22.76 20.98
N VAL A 169 -2.22 -22.65 19.68
CA VAL A 169 -3.20 -23.03 18.64
C VAL A 169 -3.44 -24.53 18.66
N ALA A 170 -2.41 -25.38 18.88
CA ALA A 170 -2.56 -26.82 18.98
C ALA A 170 -3.40 -27.25 20.20
N ASP A 171 -3.32 -26.54 21.31
CA ASP A 171 -4.05 -26.81 22.54
C ASP A 171 -5.43 -26.11 22.63
N ALA A 172 -5.75 -25.25 21.63
CA ALA A 172 -6.97 -24.45 21.64
C ALA A 172 -8.24 -25.34 21.68
N GLN A 173 -9.12 -25.05 22.62
CA GLN A 173 -10.40 -25.72 22.74
C GLN A 173 -11.47 -24.98 21.95
N PRO A 174 -12.36 -25.69 21.25
CA PRO A 174 -13.46 -25.10 20.52
C PRO A 174 -14.30 -24.17 21.41
N ALA A 175 -14.55 -22.97 20.92
CA ALA A 175 -15.39 -21.97 21.56
C ALA A 175 -16.44 -21.45 20.56
N SER A 176 -17.57 -20.99 21.08
CA SER A 176 -18.58 -20.32 20.25
C SER A 176 -18.02 -19.03 19.69
N LEU A 177 -18.04 -18.89 18.38
CA LEU A 177 -17.60 -17.68 17.70
C LEU A 177 -18.70 -16.61 17.77
N PRO A 178 -18.36 -15.35 18.02
CA PRO A 178 -19.31 -14.25 18.05
C PRO A 178 -19.87 -13.96 16.67
N ARG A 179 -20.99 -13.26 16.63
CA ARG A 179 -21.47 -12.64 15.39
C ARG A 179 -20.69 -11.34 15.15
N VAL A 180 -19.90 -11.31 14.10
CA VAL A 180 -19.16 -10.13 13.65
C VAL A 180 -19.95 -9.41 12.57
N ARG A 181 -20.06 -8.09 12.67
CA ARG A 181 -20.81 -7.27 11.71
C ARG A 181 -19.88 -6.71 10.64
N PRO A 182 -20.38 -6.46 9.42
CA PRO A 182 -19.58 -5.83 8.35
C PRO A 182 -19.00 -4.46 8.75
N ASP A 183 -19.72 -3.70 9.58
CA ASP A 183 -19.31 -2.39 10.07
C ASP A 183 -18.36 -2.40 11.28
N ASP A 184 -18.14 -3.55 11.91
CA ASP A 184 -17.17 -3.66 12.99
C ASP A 184 -15.76 -3.38 12.47
N ILE A 185 -14.88 -2.86 13.33
CA ILE A 185 -13.49 -2.59 12.95
C ILE A 185 -12.71 -3.91 12.90
N ALA A 186 -12.23 -4.24 11.72
CA ALA A 186 -11.38 -5.40 11.51
C ALA A 186 -9.94 -5.12 11.88
N GLN A 187 -9.44 -3.94 11.47
CA GLN A 187 -8.03 -3.58 11.67
C GLN A 187 -7.87 -2.11 12.02
N ILE A 188 -6.85 -1.81 12.83
CA ILE A 188 -6.27 -0.47 12.98
C ILE A 188 -4.90 -0.53 12.34
N GLN A 189 -4.70 0.23 11.26
CA GLN A 189 -3.43 0.31 10.55
C GLN A 189 -2.77 1.67 10.74
N TYR A 190 -1.51 1.65 11.18
CA TYR A 190 -0.75 2.86 11.45
C TYR A 190 -0.09 3.39 10.19
N THR A 191 -0.40 4.64 9.85
CA THR A 191 0.21 5.36 8.73
C THR A 191 1.36 6.20 9.25
N SER A 192 2.46 6.28 8.47
CA SER A 192 3.54 7.22 8.75
C SER A 192 3.03 8.64 8.54
N GLY A 193 2.56 9.26 9.59
CA GLY A 193 2.13 10.66 9.58
C GLY A 193 3.27 11.58 9.16
N THR A 194 2.93 12.67 8.49
CA THR A 194 3.90 13.66 8.00
C THR A 194 4.21 14.74 9.03
N THR A 195 3.50 14.72 10.15
CA THR A 195 3.50 15.78 11.18
C THR A 195 3.86 15.28 12.57
N GLY A 196 4.42 14.06 12.71
CA GLY A 196 4.74 13.49 14.01
C GLY A 196 4.49 11.99 14.12
N PHE A 197 3.88 11.55 15.20
CA PHE A 197 3.60 10.14 15.46
C PHE A 197 2.60 9.54 14.45
N PRO A 198 2.75 8.23 14.12
CA PRO A 198 1.82 7.53 13.24
C PRO A 198 0.37 7.57 13.77
N LYS A 199 -0.60 7.67 12.85
CA LYS A 199 -2.03 7.65 13.16
C LYS A 199 -2.62 6.30 12.79
N GLY A 200 -3.50 5.76 13.65
CA GLY A 200 -4.18 4.49 13.41
C GLY A 200 -5.49 4.67 12.65
N ALA A 201 -5.54 4.29 11.38
CA ALA A 201 -6.77 4.28 10.58
C ALA A 201 -7.64 3.07 10.95
N GLU A 202 -8.91 3.29 11.31
CA GLU A 202 -9.88 2.25 11.61
C GLU A 202 -10.55 1.72 10.34
N LEU A 203 -10.22 0.49 9.97
CA LEU A 203 -10.71 -0.16 8.76
C LEU A 203 -11.77 -1.22 9.11
N THR A 204 -12.93 -1.15 8.45
CA THR A 204 -14.04 -2.07 8.69
C THR A 204 -13.86 -3.38 7.94
N HIS A 205 -14.54 -4.45 8.40
CA HIS A 205 -14.60 -5.72 7.66
C HIS A 205 -15.16 -5.52 6.25
N ARG A 206 -16.27 -4.75 6.11
CA ARG A 206 -16.87 -4.43 4.82
C ARG A 206 -15.88 -3.69 3.90
N GLY A 207 -15.19 -2.69 4.43
CA GLY A 207 -14.24 -1.89 3.65
C GLY A 207 -13.14 -2.75 3.05
N LEU A 208 -12.42 -3.50 3.89
CA LEU A 208 -11.33 -4.37 3.46
C LEU A 208 -11.79 -5.47 2.50
N ALA A 209 -12.90 -6.15 2.79
CA ALA A 209 -13.40 -7.23 1.94
C ALA A 209 -13.84 -6.72 0.56
N ASN A 210 -14.55 -5.57 0.50
CA ASN A 210 -15.00 -5.03 -0.79
C ASN A 210 -13.86 -4.40 -1.59
N ASP A 211 -12.92 -3.71 -0.96
CA ASP A 211 -11.79 -3.13 -1.69
C ASP A 211 -10.96 -4.22 -2.38
N ALA A 212 -10.63 -5.30 -1.66
CA ALA A 212 -9.94 -6.45 -2.22
C ALA A 212 -10.71 -7.09 -3.39
N ARG A 213 -12.04 -7.20 -3.28
CA ARG A 213 -12.90 -7.75 -4.32
C ARG A 213 -12.98 -6.82 -5.54
N PHE A 214 -13.11 -5.52 -5.34
CA PHE A 214 -13.13 -4.54 -6.42
C PHE A 214 -11.80 -4.50 -7.17
N TYR A 215 -10.70 -4.54 -6.42
CA TYR A 215 -9.36 -4.65 -6.99
C TYR A 215 -9.20 -5.95 -7.79
N ALA A 216 -9.56 -7.11 -7.23
CA ALA A 216 -9.48 -8.39 -7.93
C ALA A 216 -10.30 -8.40 -9.23
N ALA A 217 -11.50 -7.79 -9.22
CA ALA A 217 -12.32 -7.63 -10.42
C ALA A 217 -11.66 -6.70 -11.45
N ALA A 218 -11.09 -5.57 -11.02
CA ALA A 218 -10.43 -4.61 -11.92
C ALA A 218 -9.23 -5.22 -12.66
N ILE A 219 -8.48 -6.11 -11.99
CA ILE A 219 -7.33 -6.80 -12.59
C ILE A 219 -7.71 -8.09 -13.34
N GLY A 220 -9.00 -8.46 -13.37
CA GLY A 220 -9.48 -9.67 -14.01
C GLY A 220 -8.93 -10.94 -13.35
N ALA A 221 -8.91 -10.99 -12.01
CA ALA A 221 -8.53 -12.18 -11.26
C ALA A 221 -9.59 -13.28 -11.40
N VAL A 222 -9.13 -14.51 -11.52
CA VAL A 222 -9.98 -15.70 -11.74
C VAL A 222 -9.61 -16.83 -10.77
N PRO A 223 -10.51 -17.80 -10.52
CA PRO A 223 -10.17 -18.98 -9.72
C PRO A 223 -8.94 -19.70 -10.29
N GLY A 224 -8.04 -20.10 -9.40
CA GLY A 224 -6.79 -20.79 -9.77
C GLY A 224 -5.62 -19.84 -10.08
N ASP A 225 -5.81 -18.52 -10.04
CA ASP A 225 -4.68 -17.59 -10.06
C ASP A 225 -3.75 -17.81 -8.86
N VAL A 226 -2.45 -17.65 -9.09
CA VAL A 226 -1.41 -17.75 -8.07
C VAL A 226 -0.85 -16.36 -7.81
N TRP A 227 -1.14 -15.86 -6.61
CA TRP A 227 -0.80 -14.50 -6.17
C TRP A 227 0.49 -14.53 -5.34
N ILE A 228 1.61 -14.10 -5.93
CA ILE A 228 2.87 -13.97 -5.19
C ILE A 228 2.85 -12.63 -4.45
N ASN A 229 2.96 -12.68 -3.12
CA ASN A 229 2.80 -11.52 -2.24
C ASN A 229 4.10 -11.04 -1.58
N PRO A 230 4.91 -10.20 -2.22
CA PRO A 230 6.10 -9.61 -1.59
C PRO A 230 5.78 -8.48 -0.61
N MET A 231 4.52 -8.03 -0.58
CA MET A 231 4.13 -6.88 0.24
C MET A 231 4.12 -7.25 1.72
N PRO A 232 4.50 -6.31 2.60
CA PRO A 232 4.43 -6.55 4.05
C PRO A 232 2.98 -6.82 4.49
N MET A 233 2.80 -7.85 5.30
CA MET A 233 1.47 -8.22 5.83
C MET A 233 0.92 -7.19 6.84
N PHE A 234 1.77 -6.37 7.47
CA PHE A 234 1.30 -5.29 8.33
C PHE A 234 0.72 -4.09 7.56
N HIS A 235 0.73 -4.12 6.23
CA HIS A 235 0.21 -3.08 5.35
C HIS A 235 -1.01 -3.61 4.56
N THR A 236 -2.02 -2.74 4.32
CA THR A 236 -3.25 -3.08 3.59
C THR A 236 -3.00 -3.73 2.21
N ALA A 237 -1.90 -3.41 1.54
CA ALA A 237 -1.56 -4.06 0.27
C ALA A 237 -1.29 -5.56 0.42
N GLY A 238 -0.63 -5.98 1.51
CA GLY A 238 -0.34 -7.39 1.80
C GLY A 238 -1.56 -8.10 2.37
N CYS A 239 -2.00 -7.70 3.56
CA CYS A 239 -3.10 -8.37 4.27
C CYS A 239 -4.47 -8.10 3.65
N GLY A 240 -4.73 -6.90 3.16
CA GLY A 240 -5.99 -6.53 2.51
C GLY A 240 -6.05 -7.03 1.07
N LEU A 241 -5.36 -6.36 0.15
CA LEU A 241 -5.54 -6.61 -1.29
C LEU A 241 -5.17 -8.02 -1.72
N VAL A 242 -3.96 -8.49 -1.38
CA VAL A 242 -3.50 -9.80 -1.87
C VAL A 242 -4.16 -10.93 -1.09
N THR A 243 -4.13 -10.90 0.24
CA THR A 243 -4.71 -11.98 1.06
C THR A 243 -6.21 -12.13 0.80
N LEU A 244 -6.98 -11.04 0.93
CA LEU A 244 -8.43 -11.11 0.76
C LEU A 244 -8.87 -11.19 -0.71
N GLY A 245 -8.04 -10.67 -1.64
CA GLY A 245 -8.27 -10.81 -3.08
C GLY A 245 -8.12 -12.27 -3.54
N ALA A 246 -7.02 -12.92 -3.19
CA ALA A 246 -6.80 -14.34 -3.45
C ALA A 246 -7.88 -15.19 -2.80
N LEU A 247 -8.20 -14.93 -1.52
CA LEU A 247 -9.25 -15.63 -0.76
C LEU A 247 -10.61 -15.61 -1.49
N GLN A 248 -11.06 -14.43 -1.91
CA GLN A 248 -12.40 -14.25 -2.46
C GLN A 248 -12.52 -14.67 -3.92
N THR A 249 -11.40 -14.85 -4.62
CA THR A 249 -11.37 -15.31 -6.02
C THR A 249 -11.06 -16.79 -6.19
N GLY A 250 -10.76 -17.53 -5.10
CA GLY A 250 -10.34 -18.92 -5.18
C GLY A 250 -8.91 -19.07 -5.72
N GLY A 251 -8.10 -18.04 -5.52
CA GLY A 251 -6.68 -18.03 -5.86
C GLY A 251 -5.79 -18.56 -4.74
N THR A 252 -4.57 -18.93 -5.08
CA THR A 252 -3.54 -19.33 -4.12
C THR A 252 -2.73 -18.12 -3.69
N HIS A 253 -2.67 -17.83 -2.40
CA HIS A 253 -1.79 -16.83 -1.81
C HIS A 253 -0.43 -17.46 -1.52
N VAL A 254 0.62 -17.03 -2.23
CA VAL A 254 2.02 -17.45 -2.01
C VAL A 254 2.75 -16.34 -1.25
N LEU A 255 3.15 -16.63 -0.02
CA LEU A 255 3.68 -15.65 0.92
C LEU A 255 5.16 -15.89 1.21
N PRO A 256 6.10 -15.18 0.56
CA PRO A 256 7.51 -15.16 0.95
C PRO A 256 7.72 -14.41 2.26
N PRO A 257 8.74 -14.77 3.06
CA PRO A 257 9.03 -14.14 4.35
C PRO A 257 9.45 -12.66 4.21
N ALA A 258 10.01 -12.31 3.07
CA ALA A 258 10.39 -10.95 2.70
C ALA A 258 10.56 -10.85 1.18
N PHE A 259 10.60 -9.62 0.67
CA PHE A 259 10.96 -9.40 -0.72
C PHE A 259 12.45 -9.70 -0.93
N ASP A 260 12.72 -10.63 -1.84
CA ASP A 260 14.03 -10.91 -2.43
C ASP A 260 13.83 -11.14 -3.94
N PRO A 261 14.51 -10.43 -4.85
CA PRO A 261 14.23 -10.49 -6.28
C PRO A 261 14.49 -11.88 -6.88
N ALA A 262 15.52 -12.59 -6.44
CA ALA A 262 15.84 -13.93 -6.93
C ALA A 262 14.78 -14.95 -6.47
N LEU A 263 14.36 -14.87 -5.19
CA LEU A 263 13.27 -15.70 -4.66
C LEU A 263 11.95 -15.41 -5.37
N MET A 264 11.63 -14.14 -5.65
CA MET A 264 10.41 -13.77 -6.36
C MET A 264 10.34 -14.41 -7.75
N LEU A 265 11.44 -14.38 -8.50
CA LEU A 265 11.51 -15.01 -9.83
C LEU A 265 11.46 -16.54 -9.74
N GLU A 266 12.08 -17.12 -8.72
CA GLU A 266 12.02 -18.56 -8.46
C GLU A 266 10.58 -18.99 -8.13
N LEU A 267 9.86 -18.23 -7.29
CA LEU A 267 8.46 -18.51 -6.96
C LEU A 267 7.52 -18.32 -8.16
N LEU A 268 7.76 -17.33 -9.00
CA LEU A 268 7.00 -17.14 -10.23
C LEU A 268 7.12 -18.37 -11.15
N GLU A 269 8.30 -18.97 -11.24
CA GLU A 269 8.55 -20.16 -12.03
C GLU A 269 8.01 -21.42 -11.34
N SER A 270 8.44 -21.71 -10.11
CA SER A 270 8.16 -22.97 -9.40
C SER A 270 6.71 -23.10 -8.95
N GLU A 271 6.08 -22.01 -8.51
CA GLU A 271 4.67 -21.97 -8.09
C GLU A 271 3.73 -21.60 -9.25
N ARG A 272 4.28 -21.35 -10.46
CA ARG A 272 3.55 -20.87 -11.63
C ARG A 272 2.75 -19.59 -11.34
N GLY A 273 3.43 -18.62 -10.70
CA GLY A 273 2.83 -17.35 -10.29
C GLY A 273 2.17 -16.59 -11.45
N THR A 274 0.97 -16.09 -11.24
CA THR A 274 0.19 -15.38 -12.27
C THR A 274 0.07 -13.89 -12.01
N ILE A 275 0.01 -13.47 -10.74
CA ILE A 275 -0.22 -12.10 -10.30
C ILE A 275 0.83 -11.71 -9.25
N VAL A 276 1.43 -10.53 -9.41
CA VAL A 276 2.30 -9.91 -8.41
C VAL A 276 1.83 -8.49 -8.16
N LEU A 277 1.47 -8.17 -6.91
CA LEU A 277 1.31 -6.80 -6.45
C LEU A 277 2.63 -6.33 -5.82
N SER A 278 3.17 -5.22 -6.27
CA SER A 278 4.44 -4.70 -5.78
C SER A 278 4.52 -3.17 -5.85
N VAL A 279 5.56 -2.62 -5.25
CA VAL A 279 5.95 -1.23 -5.50
C VAL A 279 6.94 -1.15 -6.67
N PRO A 280 7.07 -0.01 -7.36
CA PRO A 280 7.95 0.11 -8.53
C PRO A 280 9.39 -0.34 -8.30
N THR A 281 9.97 -0.03 -7.12
CA THR A 281 11.34 -0.43 -6.77
C THR A 281 11.52 -1.94 -6.68
N MET A 282 10.50 -2.69 -6.26
CA MET A 282 10.53 -4.16 -6.25
C MET A 282 10.55 -4.70 -7.68
N LEU A 283 9.68 -4.20 -8.55
CA LEU A 283 9.64 -4.63 -9.96
C LEU A 283 10.94 -4.29 -10.68
N ILE A 284 11.53 -3.10 -10.45
CA ILE A 284 12.84 -2.73 -11.01
C ILE A 284 13.89 -3.77 -10.61
N ARG A 285 13.99 -4.12 -9.33
CA ARG A 285 14.97 -5.10 -8.84
C ARG A 285 14.74 -6.50 -9.41
N MET A 286 13.49 -6.92 -9.62
CA MET A 286 13.18 -8.19 -10.29
C MET A 286 13.63 -8.15 -11.77
N LEU A 287 13.39 -7.04 -12.47
CA LEU A 287 13.81 -6.87 -13.88
C LEU A 287 15.33 -6.75 -14.07
N ASP A 288 16.04 -6.31 -13.04
CA ASP A 288 17.51 -6.21 -13.02
C ASP A 288 18.19 -7.51 -12.56
N GLU A 289 17.39 -8.51 -12.09
CA GLU A 289 17.94 -9.77 -11.59
C GLU A 289 18.62 -10.57 -12.71
N PRO A 290 19.89 -10.98 -12.52
CA PRO A 290 20.57 -11.82 -13.50
C PRO A 290 19.80 -13.12 -13.77
N GLY A 291 19.71 -13.48 -15.05
CA GLY A 291 19.05 -14.73 -15.45
C GLY A 291 17.52 -14.69 -15.58
N ILE A 292 16.87 -13.53 -15.39
CA ILE A 292 15.42 -13.41 -15.55
C ILE A 292 14.91 -13.95 -16.91
N ARG A 293 15.68 -13.74 -17.99
CA ARG A 293 15.30 -14.18 -19.34
C ARG A 293 15.45 -15.70 -19.57
N GLN A 294 16.16 -16.41 -18.68
CA GLN A 294 16.34 -17.87 -18.74
C GLN A 294 15.24 -18.62 -17.97
N ARG A 295 14.42 -17.90 -17.19
CA ARG A 295 13.33 -18.50 -16.40
C ARG A 295 12.05 -18.66 -17.21
N ASP A 296 11.27 -19.69 -16.92
CA ASP A 296 9.89 -19.84 -17.43
C ASP A 296 8.93 -18.97 -16.62
N LEU A 297 8.74 -17.74 -17.08
CA LEU A 297 7.78 -16.79 -16.53
C LEU A 297 6.49 -16.70 -17.35
N SER A 298 6.20 -17.68 -18.19
CA SER A 298 5.06 -17.68 -19.13
C SER A 298 3.69 -17.58 -18.45
N THR A 299 3.58 -17.98 -17.18
CA THR A 299 2.36 -17.84 -16.39
C THR A 299 2.18 -16.47 -15.76
N TRP A 300 3.24 -15.68 -15.61
CA TRP A 300 3.17 -14.35 -15.02
C TRP A 300 2.48 -13.39 -15.97
N ARG A 301 1.16 -13.30 -15.82
CA ARG A 301 0.31 -12.50 -16.71
C ARG A 301 0.11 -11.06 -16.26
N LEU A 302 0.33 -10.77 -14.96
CA LEU A 302 -0.03 -9.48 -14.39
C LEU A 302 0.96 -9.01 -13.30
N ALA A 303 1.51 -7.82 -13.50
CA ALA A 303 2.20 -7.03 -12.49
C ALA A 303 1.32 -5.82 -12.13
N THR A 304 0.91 -5.70 -10.87
CA THR A 304 0.18 -4.53 -10.40
C THR A 304 1.09 -3.68 -9.53
N LEU A 305 1.07 -2.38 -9.76
CA LEU A 305 1.98 -1.43 -9.13
C LEU A 305 1.19 -0.34 -8.40
N GLY A 306 1.65 0.02 -7.22
CA GLY A 306 1.04 1.10 -6.45
C GLY A 306 1.95 1.63 -5.35
N GLY A 307 1.43 2.58 -4.58
CA GLY A 307 2.12 3.12 -3.40
C GLY A 307 3.27 4.09 -3.68
N ALA A 308 3.77 4.15 -4.92
CA ALA A 308 4.78 5.08 -5.38
C ALA A 308 4.57 5.40 -6.87
N PRO A 309 5.19 6.46 -7.37
CA PRO A 309 5.18 6.80 -8.79
C PRO A 309 5.72 5.68 -9.69
N VAL A 310 5.02 5.37 -10.77
CA VAL A 310 5.41 4.35 -11.76
C VAL A 310 5.99 5.03 -12.99
N PRO A 311 7.32 4.90 -13.25
CA PRO A 311 7.92 5.46 -14.45
C PRO A 311 7.44 4.74 -15.71
N PRO A 312 7.14 5.44 -16.82
CA PRO A 312 6.75 4.82 -18.10
C PRO A 312 7.76 3.81 -18.62
N GLU A 313 9.05 4.05 -18.40
CA GLU A 313 10.11 3.13 -18.79
C GLU A 313 10.02 1.78 -18.07
N LEU A 314 9.62 1.77 -16.81
CA LEU A 314 9.41 0.53 -16.06
C LEU A 314 8.31 -0.33 -16.70
N VAL A 315 7.21 0.30 -17.12
CA VAL A 315 6.12 -0.38 -17.83
C VAL A 315 6.61 -1.01 -19.12
N ARG A 316 7.37 -0.25 -19.94
CA ARG A 316 7.96 -0.76 -21.21
C ARG A 316 8.91 -1.93 -20.97
N ARG A 317 9.77 -1.83 -19.97
CA ARG A 317 10.71 -2.91 -19.60
C ARG A 317 9.98 -4.19 -19.17
N ALA A 318 8.93 -4.05 -18.35
CA ALA A 318 8.15 -5.20 -17.91
C ALA A 318 7.42 -5.87 -19.08
N GLN A 319 6.79 -5.09 -19.97
CA GLN A 319 6.10 -5.62 -21.15
C GLN A 319 7.05 -6.29 -22.16
N ALA A 320 8.34 -5.93 -22.15
CA ALA A 320 9.35 -6.58 -23.00
C ALA A 320 9.71 -8.02 -22.54
N LEU A 321 9.24 -8.48 -21.39
CA LEU A 321 9.38 -9.88 -20.95
C LEU A 321 8.42 -10.86 -21.65
N GLY A 322 7.38 -10.34 -22.33
CA GLY A 322 6.39 -11.19 -22.99
C GLY A 322 4.94 -10.75 -22.73
N PRO A 323 4.00 -11.67 -22.43
CA PRO A 323 2.59 -11.35 -22.32
C PRO A 323 2.22 -10.59 -21.04
N LEU A 324 3.20 -10.20 -20.21
CA LEU A 324 3.02 -9.53 -18.95
C LEU A 324 2.27 -8.19 -19.13
N LYS A 325 1.12 -8.06 -18.50
CA LYS A 325 0.39 -6.81 -18.38
C LYS A 325 0.80 -6.08 -17.11
N VAL A 326 0.88 -4.75 -17.19
CA VAL A 326 1.12 -3.90 -16.03
C VAL A 326 -0.15 -3.13 -15.74
N CYS A 327 -0.55 -3.06 -14.48
CA CYS A 327 -1.64 -2.20 -14.03
C CYS A 327 -1.14 -1.29 -12.92
N ILE A 328 -1.73 -0.11 -12.80
CA ILE A 328 -1.32 0.92 -11.85
C ILE A 328 -2.51 1.31 -10.98
N GLY A 329 -2.33 1.27 -9.67
CA GLY A 329 -3.33 1.66 -8.69
C GLY A 329 -2.89 2.81 -7.81
N PHE A 330 -3.86 3.61 -7.38
CA PHE A 330 -3.67 4.70 -6.42
C PHE A 330 -4.63 4.54 -5.24
N GLY A 331 -4.11 4.86 -4.07
CA GLY A 331 -4.86 4.92 -2.83
C GLY A 331 -3.97 5.05 -1.62
N GLN A 332 -4.56 4.91 -0.46
CA GLN A 332 -3.91 5.08 0.84
C GLN A 332 -4.59 4.19 1.88
N THR A 333 -3.95 3.98 3.02
CA THR A 333 -4.49 3.12 4.09
C THR A 333 -5.92 3.49 4.46
N GLU A 334 -6.23 4.79 4.49
CA GLU A 334 -7.53 5.37 4.81
C GLU A 334 -8.66 4.99 3.83
N SER A 335 -8.32 4.36 2.69
CA SER A 335 -9.28 3.86 1.68
C SER A 335 -9.28 2.34 1.50
N SER A 336 -8.58 1.54 2.30
CA SER A 336 -8.57 0.06 2.41
C SER A 336 -7.86 -0.78 1.33
N PRO A 337 -6.88 -0.38 0.49
CA PRO A 337 -6.32 0.94 0.30
C PRO A 337 -6.65 1.60 -1.05
N TYR A 338 -7.22 0.90 -2.06
CA TYR A 338 -7.30 1.44 -3.43
C TYR A 338 -8.53 2.33 -3.66
N ILE A 339 -8.30 3.44 -4.35
CA ILE A 339 -9.33 4.39 -4.82
C ILE A 339 -9.53 4.21 -6.32
N THR A 340 -8.44 4.15 -7.09
CA THR A 340 -8.46 4.02 -8.55
C THR A 340 -7.50 2.94 -9.02
N HIS A 341 -7.77 2.41 -10.21
CA HIS A 341 -6.92 1.40 -10.83
C HIS A 341 -7.05 1.39 -12.35
N THR A 342 -5.95 1.12 -13.08
CA THR A 342 -6.00 0.76 -14.49
C THR A 342 -6.35 -0.73 -14.65
N THR A 343 -6.76 -1.15 -15.83
CA THR A 343 -7.12 -2.54 -16.13
C THR A 343 -6.13 -3.21 -17.08
N PRO A 344 -6.05 -4.55 -17.17
CA PRO A 344 -5.12 -5.24 -18.06
C PRO A 344 -5.34 -4.95 -19.56
N ALA A 345 -6.55 -4.57 -19.92
CA ALA A 345 -6.95 -4.20 -21.28
C ALA A 345 -7.48 -2.77 -21.33
N ASP A 346 -6.78 -1.87 -20.63
CA ASP A 346 -7.22 -0.50 -20.50
C ASP A 346 -7.25 0.19 -21.89
N PRO A 347 -8.39 0.77 -22.30
CA PRO A 347 -8.53 1.38 -23.64
C PRO A 347 -7.86 2.74 -23.77
N HIS A 348 -7.42 3.37 -22.66
CA HIS A 348 -6.81 4.68 -22.70
C HIS A 348 -5.43 4.61 -23.35
N PRO A 349 -5.12 5.41 -24.39
CA PRO A 349 -3.87 5.32 -25.15
C PRO A 349 -2.61 5.59 -24.31
N GLU A 350 -2.75 6.36 -23.22
CA GLU A 350 -1.66 6.72 -22.30
C GLU A 350 -1.92 6.23 -20.88
N TRP A 351 -2.62 5.10 -20.70
CA TRP A 351 -3.01 4.58 -19.37
C TRP A 351 -1.82 4.48 -18.39
N TRP A 352 -0.62 4.21 -18.89
CA TRP A 352 0.60 4.10 -18.07
C TRP A 352 1.09 5.43 -17.45
N LEU A 353 0.54 6.57 -17.86
CA LEU A 353 0.78 7.88 -17.25
C LEU A 353 -0.27 8.23 -16.20
N THR A 354 -1.24 7.36 -15.99
CA THR A 354 -2.38 7.56 -15.09
C THR A 354 -2.39 6.53 -13.97
N VAL A 355 -3.22 6.76 -12.98
CA VAL A 355 -3.54 5.78 -11.93
C VAL A 355 -4.94 5.18 -12.14
N GLY A 356 -5.45 5.25 -13.35
CA GLY A 356 -6.72 4.66 -13.76
C GLY A 356 -7.94 5.49 -13.37
N ARG A 357 -9.08 4.81 -13.32
CA ARG A 357 -10.40 5.34 -12.96
C ARG A 357 -10.85 4.81 -11.60
N PRO A 358 -11.86 5.43 -10.97
CA PRO A 358 -12.41 4.96 -9.70
C PRO A 358 -12.78 3.48 -9.74
N LEU A 359 -12.43 2.74 -8.70
CA LEU A 359 -12.89 1.37 -8.49
C LEU A 359 -14.43 1.32 -8.35
N PRO A 360 -15.06 0.16 -8.52
CA PRO A 360 -16.50 0.03 -8.33
C PRO A 360 -16.95 0.63 -7.00
N ARG A 361 -18.14 1.26 -6.99
CA ARG A 361 -18.73 1.89 -5.79
C ARG A 361 -17.88 2.98 -5.14
N THR A 362 -16.90 3.52 -5.87
CA THR A 362 -16.06 4.63 -5.43
C THR A 362 -16.35 5.86 -6.26
N ALA A 363 -16.74 6.95 -5.63
CA ALA A 363 -16.83 8.27 -6.25
C ALA A 363 -15.52 9.03 -6.01
N VAL A 364 -15.04 9.74 -7.03
CA VAL A 364 -13.84 10.59 -6.94
C VAL A 364 -14.16 11.97 -7.50
N LYS A 365 -13.77 13.00 -6.76
CA LYS A 365 -13.76 14.39 -7.23
C LYS A 365 -12.36 14.97 -7.09
N VAL A 366 -12.05 15.97 -7.93
CA VAL A 366 -10.87 16.81 -7.80
C VAL A 366 -11.33 18.21 -7.46
N ILE A 367 -10.82 18.76 -6.36
CA ILE A 367 -11.24 20.06 -5.84
C ILE A 367 -10.07 21.04 -5.78
N ASP A 368 -10.39 22.31 -5.85
CA ASP A 368 -9.48 23.37 -5.47
C ASP A 368 -9.29 23.33 -3.94
N PRO A 369 -8.05 23.18 -3.44
CA PRO A 369 -7.82 23.01 -2.01
C PRO A 369 -8.14 24.25 -1.16
N ASP A 370 -8.17 25.45 -1.76
CA ASP A 370 -8.43 26.68 -1.04
C ASP A 370 -9.95 26.98 -0.94
N THR A 371 -10.70 26.68 -1.99
CA THR A 371 -12.14 27.00 -2.07
C THR A 371 -13.05 25.80 -1.83
N GLY A 372 -12.52 24.58 -1.93
CA GLY A 372 -13.30 23.34 -1.88
C GLY A 372 -14.17 23.08 -3.12
N ALA A 373 -14.13 23.94 -4.11
CA ALA A 373 -14.92 23.81 -5.33
C ALA A 373 -14.37 22.70 -6.25
N VAL A 374 -15.26 21.92 -6.88
CA VAL A 374 -14.84 20.94 -7.90
C VAL A 374 -14.25 21.66 -9.11
N VAL A 375 -13.03 21.33 -9.48
CA VAL A 375 -12.32 21.94 -10.61
C VAL A 375 -12.77 21.35 -11.95
N PRO A 376 -12.63 22.08 -13.07
CA PRO A 376 -12.83 21.53 -14.41
C PRO A 376 -11.84 20.39 -14.71
N ARG A 377 -12.21 19.48 -15.64
CA ARG A 377 -11.28 18.44 -16.12
C ARG A 377 -10.03 19.07 -16.72
N GLY A 378 -8.89 18.39 -16.50
CA GLY A 378 -7.57 18.90 -16.86
C GLY A 378 -6.91 19.82 -15.83
N VAL A 379 -7.70 20.43 -14.92
CA VAL A 379 -7.19 21.30 -13.87
C VAL A 379 -6.72 20.48 -12.68
N VAL A 380 -5.56 20.85 -12.13
CA VAL A 380 -4.96 20.19 -10.95
C VAL A 380 -5.68 20.63 -9.68
N GLY A 381 -5.97 19.68 -8.80
CA GLY A 381 -6.55 19.93 -7.49
C GLY A 381 -6.37 18.73 -6.56
N GLU A 382 -6.92 18.81 -5.35
CA GLU A 382 -6.89 17.71 -4.38
C GLU A 382 -7.88 16.60 -4.77
N ILE A 383 -7.42 15.35 -4.72
CA ILE A 383 -8.29 14.17 -4.89
C ILE A 383 -9.09 13.97 -3.61
N CYS A 384 -10.41 13.90 -3.75
CA CYS A 384 -11.29 13.42 -2.69
C CYS A 384 -12.01 12.16 -3.16
N ALA A 385 -12.14 11.19 -2.26
CA ALA A 385 -12.78 9.90 -2.54
C ALA A 385 -13.91 9.59 -1.54
N ARG A 386 -14.98 8.94 -2.03
CA ARG A 386 -16.07 8.47 -1.18
C ARG A 386 -16.48 7.07 -1.61
N SER A 387 -16.45 6.13 -0.66
CA SER A 387 -16.79 4.73 -0.90
C SER A 387 -17.07 4.01 0.44
N CYS A 388 -17.64 2.80 0.35
CA CYS A 388 -17.78 1.90 1.50
C CYS A 388 -16.43 1.37 2.04
N CYS A 389 -15.33 1.62 1.32
CA CYS A 389 -13.97 1.19 1.66
C CYS A 389 -13.18 2.26 2.45
N VAL A 390 -13.73 3.48 2.58
CA VAL A 390 -13.11 4.54 3.37
C VAL A 390 -13.14 4.18 4.86
N MET A 391 -12.06 4.48 5.58
CA MET A 391 -11.92 4.27 7.02
C MET A 391 -13.10 4.90 7.80
N ARG A 392 -13.36 4.39 9.00
CA ARG A 392 -14.29 5.04 9.94
C ARG A 392 -13.74 6.39 10.43
N GLY A 393 -12.43 6.45 10.63
CA GLY A 393 -11.69 7.61 11.13
C GLY A 393 -10.33 7.19 11.67
N TYR A 394 -9.61 8.14 12.25
CA TYR A 394 -8.41 7.83 13.00
C TYR A 394 -8.76 7.48 14.46
N HIS A 395 -8.25 6.36 14.92
CA HIS A 395 -8.50 5.84 16.26
C HIS A 395 -8.11 6.86 17.33
N LEU A 396 -9.08 7.24 18.18
CA LEU A 396 -8.91 8.22 19.26
C LEU A 396 -8.34 9.58 18.83
N ASP A 397 -8.48 9.94 17.54
CA ASP A 397 -8.05 11.24 17.02
C ASP A 397 -9.18 11.89 16.18
N PRO A 398 -10.21 12.45 16.86
CA PRO A 398 -11.35 13.06 16.18
C PRO A 398 -10.95 14.31 15.37
N GLU A 399 -9.92 15.05 15.80
CA GLU A 399 -9.46 16.23 15.08
C GLU A 399 -8.79 15.84 13.74
N ALA A 400 -7.92 14.84 13.75
CA ALA A 400 -7.34 14.34 12.50
C ALA A 400 -8.41 13.71 11.60
N THR A 401 -9.40 13.04 12.19
CA THR A 401 -10.55 12.50 11.45
C THR A 401 -11.34 13.60 10.77
N ALA A 402 -11.70 14.67 11.47
CA ALA A 402 -12.43 15.80 10.89
C ALA A 402 -11.66 16.56 9.80
N ARG A 403 -10.31 16.52 9.84
CA ARG A 403 -9.48 17.08 8.76
C ARG A 403 -9.41 16.17 7.53
N ALA A 404 -9.57 14.85 7.71
CA ALA A 404 -9.45 13.89 6.63
C ALA A 404 -10.79 13.51 6.01
N LEU A 405 -11.87 13.55 6.80
CA LEU A 405 -13.23 13.19 6.36
C LEU A 405 -14.14 14.39 6.55
N ASP A 406 -14.72 14.88 5.44
CA ASP A 406 -15.71 15.94 5.50
C ASP A 406 -17.09 15.43 5.95
N ALA A 407 -18.04 16.36 6.18
CA ALA A 407 -19.38 16.05 6.64
C ALA A 407 -20.22 15.22 5.64
N ASP A 408 -19.86 15.25 4.36
CA ASP A 408 -20.52 14.48 3.29
C ASP A 408 -19.85 13.11 3.07
N GLY A 409 -18.85 12.74 3.89
CA GLY A 409 -18.14 11.47 3.87
C GLY A 409 -17.06 11.39 2.77
N TRP A 410 -16.57 12.51 2.27
CA TRP A 410 -15.43 12.51 1.38
C TRP A 410 -14.11 12.45 2.15
N LEU A 411 -13.26 11.53 1.76
CA LEU A 411 -11.88 11.45 2.20
C LEU A 411 -11.03 12.43 1.41
N HIS A 412 -10.44 13.40 2.08
CA HIS A 412 -9.41 14.30 1.56
C HIS A 412 -8.07 13.56 1.58
N THR A 413 -7.54 13.24 0.39
CA THR A 413 -6.34 12.39 0.30
C THR A 413 -5.04 13.13 0.58
N GLY A 414 -5.04 14.46 0.44
CA GLY A 414 -3.83 15.27 0.44
C GLY A 414 -2.95 15.06 -0.80
N ASP A 415 -3.38 14.26 -1.77
CA ASP A 415 -2.70 14.03 -3.03
C ASP A 415 -3.34 14.89 -4.13
N LEU A 416 -2.50 15.49 -4.99
CA LEU A 416 -2.91 16.34 -6.09
C LEU A 416 -2.92 15.58 -7.40
N ALA A 417 -3.99 15.77 -8.19
CA ALA A 417 -4.10 15.19 -9.53
C ALA A 417 -4.93 16.07 -10.47
N SER A 418 -4.83 15.80 -11.76
CA SER A 418 -5.81 16.22 -12.75
C SER A 418 -6.62 15.02 -13.22
N MET A 419 -7.90 15.25 -13.58
CA MET A 419 -8.77 14.25 -14.18
C MET A 419 -8.95 14.59 -15.68
N ASP A 420 -8.70 13.61 -16.55
CA ASP A 420 -8.88 13.80 -17.99
C ASP A 420 -10.34 13.65 -18.45
N GLU A 421 -10.58 13.83 -19.75
CA GLU A 421 -11.91 13.75 -20.38
C GLU A 421 -12.57 12.37 -20.19
N TYR A 422 -11.78 11.31 -20.01
CA TYR A 422 -12.25 9.93 -19.86
C TYR A 422 -12.42 9.52 -18.40
N GLY A 423 -12.05 10.40 -17.43
CA GLY A 423 -12.15 10.16 -16.00
C GLY A 423 -10.94 9.46 -15.40
N TYR A 424 -9.81 9.44 -16.10
CA TYR A 424 -8.54 8.94 -15.56
C TYR A 424 -7.86 10.02 -14.75
N LEU A 425 -7.19 9.60 -13.67
CA LEU A 425 -6.44 10.50 -12.80
C LEU A 425 -4.95 10.41 -13.11
N ARG A 426 -4.32 11.58 -13.20
CA ARG A 426 -2.86 11.72 -13.30
C ARG A 426 -2.36 12.42 -12.04
N ILE A 427 -1.60 11.69 -11.21
CA ILE A 427 -1.03 12.21 -9.97
C ILE A 427 0.03 13.27 -10.30
N GLN A 428 -0.06 14.42 -9.64
CA GLN A 428 0.89 15.53 -9.77
C GLN A 428 1.82 15.65 -8.54
N GLY A 429 1.41 15.13 -7.39
CA GLY A 429 2.20 15.16 -6.17
C GLY A 429 1.35 15.16 -4.92
N ARG A 430 1.93 15.64 -3.82
CA ARG A 430 1.20 15.85 -2.57
C ARG A 430 1.01 17.32 -2.30
N LEU A 431 -0.13 17.69 -1.77
CA LEU A 431 -0.45 19.07 -1.41
C LEU A 431 0.65 19.69 -0.52
N LYS A 432 1.10 18.97 0.48
CA LYS A 432 2.16 19.39 1.41
C LYS A 432 3.58 19.39 0.83
N ASP A 433 3.82 18.70 -0.29
CA ASP A 433 5.13 18.63 -0.96
C ASP A 433 5.20 19.61 -2.14
N MET A 434 4.10 20.30 -2.44
CA MET A 434 4.06 21.36 -3.45
C MET A 434 4.99 22.51 -3.02
N ILE A 435 5.79 22.98 -3.96
CA ILE A 435 6.79 24.03 -3.71
C ILE A 435 6.23 25.35 -4.24
N ILE A 436 6.16 26.34 -3.38
CA ILE A 436 5.69 27.69 -3.76
C ILE A 436 6.90 28.59 -3.98
N ARG A 437 7.24 28.80 -5.24
CA ARG A 437 8.39 29.61 -5.62
C ARG A 437 7.98 30.87 -6.37
N GLY A 438 8.17 32.02 -5.75
CA GLY A 438 7.83 33.32 -6.36
C GLY A 438 6.34 33.44 -6.72
N GLY A 439 5.44 32.76 -5.98
CA GLY A 439 4.00 32.71 -6.24
C GLY A 439 3.55 31.62 -7.22
N GLU A 440 4.49 30.87 -7.81
CA GLU A 440 4.18 29.78 -8.72
C GLU A 440 4.16 28.44 -7.96
N ASN A 441 3.12 27.63 -8.20
CA ASN A 441 3.00 26.28 -7.67
C ASN A 441 3.81 25.31 -8.53
N ILE A 442 4.84 24.71 -7.94
CA ILE A 442 5.70 23.72 -8.59
C ILE A 442 5.44 22.36 -7.97
N TYR A 443 5.14 21.39 -8.82
CA TYR A 443 4.91 20.01 -8.40
C TYR A 443 6.20 19.21 -8.56
N PRO A 444 6.84 18.74 -7.47
CA PRO A 444 8.10 17.98 -7.53
C PRO A 444 8.06 16.81 -8.50
N ARG A 445 6.91 16.16 -8.61
CA ARG A 445 6.70 15.00 -9.47
C ARG A 445 7.03 15.27 -10.94
N GLU A 446 6.64 16.40 -11.48
CA GLU A 446 6.89 16.79 -12.87
C GLU A 446 8.40 16.82 -13.16
N ILE A 447 9.17 17.33 -12.21
CA ILE A 447 10.62 17.42 -12.30
C ILE A 447 11.27 16.05 -12.10
N GLU A 448 10.77 15.28 -11.15
CA GLU A 448 11.24 13.91 -10.87
C GLU A 448 11.04 13.00 -12.09
N ASP A 449 9.90 13.08 -12.77
CA ASP A 449 9.62 12.29 -13.97
C ASP A 449 10.59 12.64 -15.13
N VAL A 450 10.88 13.92 -15.32
CA VAL A 450 11.88 14.36 -16.32
C VAL A 450 13.27 13.84 -15.95
N LEU A 451 13.71 14.03 -14.72
CA LEU A 451 15.03 13.57 -14.28
C LEU A 451 15.17 12.05 -14.31
N PHE A 452 14.12 11.32 -13.98
CA PHE A 452 14.12 9.86 -14.01
C PHE A 452 14.25 9.30 -15.43
N SER A 453 13.85 10.07 -16.47
CA SER A 453 14.02 9.70 -17.87
C SER A 453 15.49 9.81 -18.35
N HIS A 454 16.37 10.45 -17.59
CA HIS A 454 17.80 10.55 -17.92
C HIS A 454 18.50 9.20 -17.73
N PRO A 455 19.30 8.73 -18.71
CA PRO A 455 19.91 7.38 -18.69
C PRO A 455 20.76 7.08 -17.46
N ALA A 456 21.44 8.08 -16.90
CA ALA A 456 22.31 7.90 -15.73
C ALA A 456 21.57 7.90 -14.39
N VAL A 457 20.27 8.25 -14.33
CA VAL A 457 19.51 8.40 -13.08
C VAL A 457 18.83 7.10 -12.69
N ALA A 458 19.13 6.60 -11.49
CA ALA A 458 18.47 5.44 -10.87
C ALA A 458 17.29 5.86 -9.97
N GLY A 459 17.40 7.02 -9.32
CA GLY A 459 16.38 7.56 -8.44
C GLY A 459 16.53 9.07 -8.28
N VAL A 460 15.42 9.74 -7.96
CA VAL A 460 15.39 11.19 -7.76
C VAL A 460 14.31 11.55 -6.75
N ALA A 461 14.60 12.58 -5.95
CA ALA A 461 13.63 13.23 -5.08
C ALA A 461 13.86 14.75 -5.10
N VAL A 462 12.79 15.51 -5.35
CA VAL A 462 12.82 16.97 -5.36
C VAL A 462 12.06 17.50 -4.15
N ILE A 463 12.68 18.46 -3.45
CA ILE A 463 12.11 19.09 -2.28
C ILE A 463 12.15 20.61 -2.39
N GLY A 464 11.23 21.29 -1.70
CA GLY A 464 11.30 22.72 -1.46
C GLY A 464 12.07 23.02 -0.19
N VAL A 465 12.93 24.02 -0.24
CA VAL A 465 13.60 24.58 0.94
C VAL A 465 13.38 26.07 1.03
N PRO A 466 13.29 26.66 2.24
CA PRO A 466 13.05 28.08 2.41
C PRO A 466 14.11 28.94 1.71
N ASP A 467 13.67 30.01 1.07
CA ASP A 467 14.51 31.03 0.41
C ASP A 467 13.95 32.42 0.68
N VAL A 468 14.83 33.38 0.95
CA VAL A 468 14.44 34.75 1.36
C VAL A 468 13.81 35.54 0.21
N GLU A 469 14.26 35.32 -1.03
CA GLU A 469 13.78 36.03 -2.22
C GLU A 469 12.55 35.37 -2.85
N TRP A 470 12.55 34.02 -2.92
CA TRP A 470 11.57 33.25 -3.68
C TRP A 470 10.51 32.53 -2.82
N GLY A 471 10.59 32.66 -1.48
CA GLY A 471 9.79 31.87 -0.56
C GLY A 471 10.34 30.44 -0.40
N GLU A 472 10.35 29.67 -1.49
CA GLU A 472 11.03 28.37 -1.56
C GLU A 472 11.86 28.26 -2.85
N VAL A 473 12.89 27.40 -2.79
CA VAL A 473 13.68 26.98 -3.95
C VAL A 473 13.78 25.45 -4.01
N LEU A 474 14.05 24.94 -5.22
CA LEU A 474 14.11 23.51 -5.49
C LEU A 474 15.49 22.94 -5.20
N VAL A 475 15.53 21.85 -4.46
CA VAL A 475 16.71 21.00 -4.28
C VAL A 475 16.41 19.61 -4.83
N SER A 476 17.28 19.11 -5.73
CA SER A 476 17.16 17.78 -6.28
C SER A 476 18.21 16.85 -5.69
N PHE A 477 17.75 15.76 -5.09
CA PHE A 477 18.58 14.63 -4.67
C PHE A 477 18.55 13.57 -5.76
N VAL A 478 19.74 13.16 -6.22
CA VAL A 478 19.86 12.25 -7.38
C VAL A 478 20.72 11.05 -7.01
N GLN A 479 20.19 9.85 -7.26
CA GLN A 479 20.92 8.59 -7.18
C GLN A 479 21.29 8.17 -8.61
N LEU A 480 22.55 7.88 -8.85
CA LEU A 480 23.02 7.43 -10.16
C LEU A 480 22.93 5.90 -10.29
N ARG A 481 22.75 5.43 -11.52
CA ARG A 481 22.89 4.00 -11.86
C ARG A 481 24.34 3.58 -11.70
N ALA A 482 24.56 2.34 -11.26
CA ALA A 482 25.89 1.79 -11.12
C ALA A 482 26.68 1.87 -12.44
N GLY A 483 27.90 2.37 -12.37
CA GLY A 483 28.77 2.54 -13.53
C GLY A 483 28.46 3.75 -14.43
N ASN A 484 27.46 4.56 -14.11
CA ASN A 484 27.14 5.79 -14.83
C ASN A 484 27.64 7.01 -14.06
N SER A 485 27.92 8.07 -14.80
CA SER A 485 28.30 9.38 -14.28
C SER A 485 27.56 10.48 -15.02
N THR A 486 27.19 11.54 -14.32
CA THR A 486 26.67 12.79 -14.87
C THR A 486 26.93 13.90 -13.86
N THR A 487 26.89 15.13 -14.31
CA THR A 487 27.09 16.33 -13.49
C THR A 487 25.78 17.05 -13.26
N SER A 488 25.72 17.87 -12.21
CA SER A 488 24.56 18.74 -11.95
C SER A 488 24.27 19.67 -13.14
N ARG A 489 25.30 20.13 -13.83
CA ARG A 489 25.16 20.96 -15.02
C ARG A 489 24.49 20.24 -16.18
N GLU A 490 24.88 19.00 -16.45
CA GLU A 490 24.26 18.17 -17.51
C GLU A 490 22.80 17.88 -17.19
N LEU A 491 22.47 17.56 -15.94
CA LEU A 491 21.09 17.37 -15.48
C LEU A 491 20.27 18.66 -15.56
N GLU A 492 20.86 19.81 -15.23
CA GLU A 492 20.20 21.11 -15.38
C GLU A 492 19.92 21.43 -16.85
N GLU A 493 20.91 21.22 -17.74
CA GLU A 493 20.74 21.38 -19.19
C GLU A 493 19.66 20.44 -19.74
N PHE A 494 19.63 19.18 -19.28
CA PHE A 494 18.58 18.21 -19.63
C PHE A 494 17.19 18.66 -19.20
N CYS A 495 17.04 19.16 -17.95
CA CYS A 495 15.78 19.72 -17.48
C CYS A 495 15.33 20.93 -18.30
N ARG A 496 16.25 21.82 -18.70
CA ARG A 496 15.94 23.02 -19.51
C ARG A 496 15.32 22.71 -20.85
N THR A 497 15.56 21.53 -21.41
CA THR A 497 14.96 21.11 -22.68
C THR A 497 13.50 20.68 -22.55
N GLN A 498 13.01 20.41 -21.34
CA GLN A 498 11.70 19.80 -21.11
C GLN A 498 10.83 20.55 -20.11
N LEU A 499 11.42 21.43 -19.29
CA LEU A 499 10.73 22.17 -18.22
C LEU A 499 10.80 23.68 -18.42
N ALA A 500 9.79 24.37 -17.96
CA ALA A 500 9.83 25.83 -17.83
C ALA A 500 10.97 26.24 -16.88
N SER A 501 11.60 27.38 -17.15
CA SER A 501 12.83 27.82 -16.47
C SER A 501 12.72 27.92 -14.95
N TYR A 502 11.54 28.27 -14.43
CA TYR A 502 11.28 28.38 -12.99
C TYR A 502 11.16 27.02 -12.28
N LYS A 503 10.91 25.92 -13.04
CA LYS A 503 10.83 24.54 -12.55
C LYS A 503 12.19 23.84 -12.57
N VAL A 504 13.22 24.43 -13.20
CA VAL A 504 14.54 23.80 -13.30
C VAL A 504 15.28 23.92 -11.97
N PRO A 505 15.66 22.79 -11.34
CA PRO A 505 16.44 22.82 -10.11
C PRO A 505 17.80 23.50 -10.32
N ARG A 506 18.23 24.23 -9.31
CA ARG A 506 19.57 24.86 -9.30
C ARG A 506 20.46 24.32 -8.19
N GLN A 507 19.86 23.60 -7.23
CA GLN A 507 20.58 23.00 -6.11
C GLN A 507 20.47 21.49 -6.24
N TRP A 508 21.61 20.80 -6.12
CA TRP A 508 21.76 19.39 -6.43
C TRP A 508 22.56 18.67 -5.35
N GLN A 509 22.14 17.47 -4.98
CA GLN A 509 22.89 16.58 -4.12
C GLN A 509 22.85 15.16 -4.69
N PHE A 510 24.02 14.58 -4.96
CA PHE A 510 24.12 13.17 -5.32
C PHE A 510 24.14 12.34 -4.05
N VAL A 511 23.36 11.24 -4.05
CA VAL A 511 23.20 10.34 -2.91
C VAL A 511 23.41 8.90 -3.34
N GLU A 512 23.95 8.09 -2.43
CA GLU A 512 24.09 6.65 -2.65
C GLU A 512 22.76 5.91 -2.45
N SER A 513 21.93 6.40 -1.52
CA SER A 513 20.61 5.85 -1.22
C SER A 513 19.69 6.93 -0.64
N PHE A 514 18.39 6.72 -0.75
CA PHE A 514 17.39 7.58 -0.12
C PHE A 514 16.97 7.04 1.27
N PRO A 515 16.66 7.93 2.23
CA PRO A 515 15.90 7.51 3.40
C PRO A 515 14.50 7.05 2.95
N GLN A 516 14.13 5.83 3.34
CA GLN A 516 12.88 5.20 2.91
C GLN A 516 12.07 4.70 4.10
N THR A 517 10.75 4.67 3.91
CA THR A 517 9.86 3.93 4.81
C THR A 517 10.04 2.42 4.62
N ALA A 518 9.51 1.61 5.54
CA ALA A 518 9.51 0.14 5.40
C ALA A 518 8.79 -0.36 4.13
N SER A 519 7.90 0.45 3.56
CA SER A 519 7.21 0.18 2.29
C SER A 519 7.99 0.68 1.06
N GLY A 520 9.22 1.19 1.23
CA GLY A 520 10.08 1.65 0.13
C GLY A 520 9.80 3.06 -0.38
N LYS A 521 8.96 3.85 0.31
CA LYS A 521 8.68 5.26 -0.07
C LYS A 521 9.79 6.18 0.42
N VAL A 522 10.26 7.09 -0.44
CA VAL A 522 11.25 8.12 -0.07
C VAL A 522 10.67 9.08 0.97
N GLN A 523 11.42 9.31 2.03
CA GLN A 523 11.06 10.24 3.12
C GLN A 523 11.61 11.64 2.80
N LYS A 524 10.84 12.43 2.03
CA LYS A 524 11.25 13.80 1.64
C LYS A 524 11.50 14.72 2.85
N PHE A 525 10.75 14.55 3.94
CA PHE A 525 10.98 15.33 5.16
C PHE A 525 12.40 15.08 5.75
N ALA A 526 12.89 13.83 5.70
CA ALA A 526 14.24 13.51 6.17
C ALA A 526 15.31 14.12 5.26
N LEU A 527 15.09 14.13 3.93
CA LEU A 527 15.96 14.84 3.00
C LEU A 527 15.97 16.35 3.25
N ARG A 528 14.80 16.95 3.55
CA ARG A 528 14.71 18.38 3.91
C ARG A 528 15.45 18.68 5.21
N ALA A 529 15.29 17.86 6.25
CA ALA A 529 16.01 17.98 7.51
C ALA A 529 17.52 17.87 7.30
N GLN A 530 17.96 16.87 6.53
CA GLN A 530 19.37 16.69 6.17
C GLN A 530 19.96 17.92 5.45
N TRP A 531 19.23 18.48 4.49
CA TRP A 531 19.67 19.66 3.74
C TRP A 531 19.78 20.90 4.61
N LEU A 532 18.82 21.10 5.51
CA LEU A 532 18.78 22.25 6.41
C LEU A 532 19.69 22.11 7.63
N GLY A 533 20.35 20.95 7.81
CA GLY A 533 21.18 20.67 8.99
C GLY A 533 20.38 20.61 10.29
N THR A 534 19.08 20.34 10.21
CA THR A 534 18.19 20.16 11.36
C THR A 534 18.10 18.67 11.70
N PRO A 535 18.19 18.27 13.00
CA PRO A 535 18.17 16.88 13.41
C PRO A 535 16.82 16.19 13.18
#